data_411dab3160fec5ce9a7bd3d3719332ae
#
_entry.id   411dab3160fec5ce9a7bd3d3719332ae
#
_cell.length_a   1.000
_cell.length_b   1.000
_cell.length_c   1.000
_cell.angle_alpha   90.00
_cell.angle_beta   90.00
_cell.angle_gamma   90.00
#
_symmetry.space_group_name_H-M   'P 1'
#
loop_
_entity.id
_entity.type
_entity.pdbx_description
1 polymer ?
#
loop_
_entity_poly.entity_id
_entity_poly.type
_entity_poly.pdbx_seq_one_letter_code
_entity_poly.pdbx_strand_id
1 'polypeptide(L)'
;IKQWRKEGNMADIELIATATFGLEAVVKKELLNLGYNDLAVDNGKVTFKATEKDIPIANLWLRTADRVLLKMGEFKATSFEELFEKTKALPWEEWITEDGEFTVNGKSVDSKLYSISDCQAIVKKAVVEKLKTKYKTEWFKETGPKFTIEVSLLKDIATLTIDTSGQGLHKRGYRTRSVEAPLKETLAAGLILLSYWNKDRLLVDPFCGSGTIPIEAAMIGKNIAPGLNRNFASEEWPRVKKEYWREARRQAWDLMHKDVKLKIIGSDIDDEAIKIAKENAYDIELEEDILFIRKDFRNFEFKDDYGVIICNPPYGERIGERKEVLKIYKDMGKIF
;
A
#
# COMPACT_ATOMS: atom_id res chain seq x y z
N ILE A 1 18.89 -0.97 -6.88
CA ILE A 1 18.13 -0.82 -5.62
C ILE A 1 18.86 -1.44 -4.42
N LYS A 2 19.76 -2.45 -4.58
CA LYS A 2 20.55 -3.06 -3.49
C LYS A 2 21.51 -2.12 -2.73
N GLN A 3 21.56 -0.83 -3.04
CA GLN A 3 22.50 0.14 -2.46
C GLN A 3 21.99 0.82 -1.16
N TRP A 4 20.79 0.52 -0.69
CA TRP A 4 20.16 1.22 0.43
C TRP A 4 20.74 0.87 1.81
N ARG A 5 21.19 -0.35 2.01
CA ARG A 5 21.83 -0.78 3.26
C ARG A 5 23.34 -0.86 3.12
N LYS A 6 24.05 0.11 3.70
CA LYS A 6 25.46 -0.12 4.08
C LYS A 6 25.45 -1.12 5.24
N GLU A 7 26.17 -2.22 5.08
CA GLU A 7 26.41 -3.19 6.15
C GLU A 7 26.89 -2.46 7.42
N GLY A 8 26.20 -2.65 8.54
CA GLY A 8 26.65 -2.14 9.83
C GLY A 8 25.60 -1.51 10.76
N ASN A 9 24.39 -1.17 10.30
CA ASN A 9 23.33 -0.72 11.21
C ASN A 9 22.56 -1.92 11.78
N MET A 10 22.66 -2.15 13.09
CA MET A 10 21.76 -3.08 13.77
C MET A 10 20.34 -2.57 13.61
N ALA A 11 19.43 -3.46 13.20
CA ALA A 11 18.00 -3.15 13.12
C ALA A 11 17.43 -3.07 14.54
N ASP A 12 16.81 -1.95 14.89
CA ASP A 12 16.26 -1.66 16.22
C ASP A 12 14.74 -1.67 16.24
N ILE A 13 14.10 -1.74 15.08
CA ILE A 13 12.65 -1.82 14.96
C ILE A 13 12.21 -2.94 14.02
N GLU A 14 10.97 -3.38 14.16
CA GLU A 14 10.31 -4.26 13.20
C GLU A 14 9.18 -3.49 12.49
N LEU A 15 9.15 -3.62 11.15
CA LEU A 15 8.07 -3.11 10.33
C LEU A 15 7.24 -4.26 9.76
N ILE A 16 5.95 -4.01 9.57
CA ILE A 16 5.00 -4.93 8.95
C ILE A 16 4.45 -4.27 7.70
N ALA A 17 4.71 -4.86 6.53
CA ALA A 17 4.02 -4.52 5.29
C ALA A 17 2.75 -5.38 5.20
N THR A 18 1.56 -4.77 5.29
CA THR A 18 0.30 -5.49 5.12
C THR A 18 0.00 -5.68 3.65
N ALA A 19 -0.55 -6.83 3.27
CA ALA A 19 -0.83 -7.17 1.89
C ALA A 19 -2.27 -7.68 1.72
N THR A 20 -2.85 -7.44 0.55
CA THR A 20 -4.04 -8.18 0.12
C THR A 20 -3.68 -9.66 0.02
N PHE A 21 -4.58 -10.55 0.52
CA PHE A 21 -4.38 -12.00 0.47
C PHE A 21 -4.01 -12.48 -0.94
N GLY A 22 -2.94 -13.27 -1.02
CA GLY A 22 -2.36 -13.78 -2.27
C GLY A 22 -1.24 -12.90 -2.86
N LEU A 23 -1.01 -11.68 -2.34
CA LEU A 23 0.09 -10.81 -2.77
C LEU A 23 1.30 -10.81 -1.83
N GLU A 24 1.30 -11.60 -0.76
CA GLU A 24 2.38 -11.63 0.23
C GLU A 24 3.73 -11.99 -0.41
N ALA A 25 3.73 -12.91 -1.36
CA ALA A 25 4.95 -13.29 -2.09
C ALA A 25 5.49 -12.15 -2.96
N VAL A 26 4.60 -11.29 -3.50
CA VAL A 26 4.99 -10.10 -4.28
C VAL A 26 5.59 -9.06 -3.35
N VAL A 27 4.95 -8.74 -2.22
CA VAL A 27 5.48 -7.83 -1.19
C VAL A 27 6.84 -8.32 -0.69
N LYS A 28 7.00 -9.64 -0.43
CA LYS A 28 8.30 -10.22 -0.08
C LYS A 28 9.36 -9.94 -1.13
N LYS A 29 9.04 -10.12 -2.42
CA LYS A 29 9.96 -9.86 -3.53
C LYS A 29 10.33 -8.38 -3.62
N GLU A 30 9.38 -7.47 -3.40
CA GLU A 30 9.66 -6.04 -3.33
C GLU A 30 10.64 -5.71 -2.20
N LEU A 31 10.42 -6.24 -1.00
CA LEU A 31 11.31 -6.06 0.16
C LEU A 31 12.72 -6.61 -0.10
N LEU A 32 12.83 -7.81 -0.70
CA LEU A 32 14.14 -8.36 -1.12
C LEU A 32 14.85 -7.46 -2.12
N ASN A 33 14.12 -6.87 -3.08
CA ASN A 33 14.67 -5.91 -4.04
C ASN A 33 15.13 -4.61 -3.39
N LEU A 34 14.50 -4.20 -2.29
CA LEU A 34 14.92 -3.07 -1.46
C LEU A 34 16.12 -3.41 -0.55
N GLY A 35 16.52 -4.68 -0.46
CA GLY A 35 17.69 -5.12 0.31
C GLY A 35 17.37 -5.67 1.71
N TYR A 36 16.10 -5.90 2.05
CA TYR A 36 15.70 -6.54 3.29
C TYR A 36 15.75 -8.06 3.12
N ASN A 37 16.54 -8.77 3.93
CA ASN A 37 16.77 -10.21 3.77
C ASN A 37 16.14 -11.07 4.88
N ASP A 38 15.92 -10.51 6.08
CA ASP A 38 15.31 -11.19 7.23
C ASP A 38 13.79 -10.88 7.22
N LEU A 39 13.04 -11.74 6.54
CA LEU A 39 11.62 -11.56 6.27
C LEU A 39 10.80 -12.71 6.84
N ALA A 40 9.81 -12.42 7.67
CA ALA A 40 8.78 -13.37 8.10
C ALA A 40 7.48 -13.11 7.32
N VAL A 41 6.99 -14.13 6.62
CA VAL A 41 5.78 -14.06 5.80
C VAL A 41 4.66 -14.80 6.49
N ASP A 42 3.56 -14.09 6.73
CA ASP A 42 2.30 -14.65 7.23
C ASP A 42 1.14 -14.25 6.33
N ASN A 43 -0.04 -14.81 6.55
CA ASN A 43 -1.24 -14.43 5.81
C ASN A 43 -1.54 -12.93 5.98
N GLY A 44 -1.55 -12.21 4.87
CA GLY A 44 -1.86 -10.77 4.79
C GLY A 44 -0.77 -9.84 5.30
N LYS A 45 0.45 -10.34 5.61
CA LYS A 45 1.55 -9.49 6.09
C LYS A 45 2.94 -10.07 5.83
N VAL A 46 3.93 -9.17 5.72
CA VAL A 46 5.36 -9.50 5.72
C VAL A 46 6.04 -8.64 6.77
N THR A 47 6.65 -9.26 7.77
CA THR A 47 7.42 -8.58 8.83
C THR A 47 8.91 -8.56 8.48
N PHE A 48 9.59 -7.45 8.73
CA PHE A 48 11.00 -7.28 8.43
C PHE A 48 11.70 -6.36 9.44
N LYS A 49 12.98 -6.61 9.66
CA LYS A 49 13.83 -5.78 10.52
C LYS A 49 14.25 -4.51 9.80
N ALA A 50 14.20 -3.39 10.51
CA ALA A 50 14.37 -2.06 9.96
C ALA A 50 14.98 -1.08 10.97
N THR A 51 15.25 0.12 10.50
CA THR A 51 15.58 1.31 11.29
C THR A 51 14.57 2.42 10.99
N GLU A 52 14.59 3.53 11.72
CA GLU A 52 13.72 4.69 11.43
C GLU A 52 13.93 5.24 10.01
N LYS A 53 15.12 5.09 9.44
CA LYS A 53 15.43 5.50 8.06
C LYS A 53 14.71 4.66 7.00
N ASP A 54 14.34 3.45 7.36
CA ASP A 54 13.66 2.52 6.46
C ASP A 54 12.15 2.80 6.36
N ILE A 55 11.57 3.53 7.33
CA ILE A 55 10.15 3.92 7.30
C ILE A 55 9.81 4.72 6.03
N PRO A 56 10.52 5.79 5.68
CA PRO A 56 10.32 6.49 4.41
C PRO A 56 10.50 5.59 3.19
N ILE A 57 11.54 4.77 3.17
CA ILE A 57 11.87 3.90 2.03
C ILE A 57 10.73 2.91 1.77
N ALA A 58 10.27 2.20 2.80
CA ALA A 58 9.20 1.23 2.67
C ALA A 58 7.88 1.88 2.20
N ASN A 59 7.51 3.04 2.77
CA ASN A 59 6.30 3.77 2.40
C ASN A 59 6.35 4.31 0.96
N LEU A 60 7.51 4.79 0.50
CA LEU A 60 7.68 5.31 -0.85
C LEU A 60 7.66 4.22 -1.92
N TRP A 61 8.28 3.05 -1.66
CA TRP A 61 8.59 2.07 -2.69
C TRP A 61 7.67 0.87 -2.75
N LEU A 62 6.99 0.47 -1.66
CA LEU A 62 6.11 -0.69 -1.69
C LEU A 62 4.86 -0.41 -2.53
N ARG A 63 4.73 -1.13 -3.65
CA ARG A 63 3.66 -0.99 -4.63
C ARG A 63 2.44 -1.81 -4.28
N THR A 64 2.66 -3.00 -3.72
CA THR A 64 1.61 -3.99 -3.49
C THR A 64 1.20 -4.12 -2.03
N ALA A 65 1.92 -3.48 -1.11
CA ALA A 65 1.50 -3.37 0.28
C ALA A 65 0.36 -2.36 0.46
N ASP A 66 -0.56 -2.67 1.36
CA ASP A 66 -1.66 -1.75 1.71
C ASP A 66 -1.23 -0.69 2.73
N ARG A 67 -0.34 -1.04 3.68
CA ARG A 67 0.22 -0.16 4.71
C ARG A 67 1.59 -0.65 5.16
N VAL A 68 2.37 0.25 5.74
CA VAL A 68 3.56 -0.05 6.52
C VAL A 68 3.28 0.28 7.98
N LEU A 69 3.34 -0.70 8.85
CA LEU A 69 3.06 -0.58 10.28
C LEU A 69 4.35 -0.76 11.07
N LEU A 70 4.54 0.07 12.10
CA LEU A 70 5.59 -0.12 13.09
C LEU A 70 5.10 -1.11 14.15
N LYS A 71 5.77 -2.24 14.31
CA LYS A 71 5.44 -3.25 15.32
C LYS A 71 5.96 -2.80 16.69
N MET A 72 5.04 -2.55 17.62
CA MET A 72 5.38 -2.21 19.00
C MET A 72 5.62 -3.45 19.85
N GLY A 73 4.86 -4.51 19.61
CA GLY A 73 5.01 -5.78 20.32
C GLY A 73 4.00 -6.81 19.89
N GLU A 74 4.27 -8.06 20.29
CA GLU A 74 3.41 -9.20 20.03
C GLU A 74 3.44 -10.14 21.24
N PHE A 75 2.25 -10.53 21.73
CA PHE A 75 2.15 -11.36 22.91
C PHE A 75 0.79 -12.09 22.98
N LYS A 76 0.75 -13.18 23.73
CA LYS A 76 -0.51 -13.87 24.02
C LYS A 76 -1.34 -13.06 25.03
N ALA A 77 -2.64 -12.88 24.74
CA ALA A 77 -3.61 -12.26 25.64
C ALA A 77 -4.95 -12.99 25.55
N THR A 78 -5.38 -13.56 26.68
CA THR A 78 -6.64 -14.29 26.83
C THR A 78 -7.63 -13.62 27.79
N SER A 79 -7.19 -12.53 28.43
CA SER A 79 -8.00 -11.67 29.30
C SER A 79 -7.68 -10.19 29.04
N PHE A 80 -8.63 -9.31 29.39
CA PHE A 80 -8.43 -7.87 29.28
C PHE A 80 -7.31 -7.36 30.21
N GLU A 81 -7.08 -8.02 31.35
CA GLU A 81 -5.98 -7.70 32.26
C GLU A 81 -4.63 -8.00 31.60
N GLU A 82 -4.47 -9.19 31.01
CA GLU A 82 -3.25 -9.54 30.24
C GLU A 82 -3.01 -8.57 29.08
N LEU A 83 -4.07 -8.20 28.34
CA LEU A 83 -3.98 -7.24 27.26
C LEU A 83 -3.52 -5.87 27.77
N PHE A 84 -4.10 -5.39 28.88
CA PHE A 84 -3.76 -4.11 29.50
C PHE A 84 -2.30 -4.06 29.96
N GLU A 85 -1.88 -5.00 30.81
CA GLU A 85 -0.55 -4.97 31.42
C GLU A 85 0.57 -5.14 30.39
N LYS A 86 0.41 -6.08 29.44
CA LYS A 86 1.41 -6.29 28.39
C LYS A 86 1.47 -5.13 27.40
N THR A 87 0.33 -4.49 27.08
CA THR A 87 0.30 -3.27 26.26
C THR A 87 1.01 -2.12 26.97
N LYS A 88 0.73 -1.91 28.27
CA LYS A 88 1.35 -0.86 29.07
C LYS A 88 2.87 -1.03 29.21
N ALA A 89 3.37 -2.26 29.16
CA ALA A 89 4.81 -2.54 29.23
C ALA A 89 5.59 -2.14 27.97
N LEU A 90 4.92 -1.90 26.83
CA LEU A 90 5.57 -1.51 25.58
C LEU A 90 6.09 -0.05 25.62
N PRO A 91 7.13 0.28 24.82
CA PRO A 91 7.80 1.59 24.89
C PRO A 91 7.06 2.66 24.05
N TRP A 92 5.80 2.91 24.33
CA TRP A 92 4.97 3.89 23.61
C TRP A 92 5.54 5.30 23.61
N GLU A 93 6.17 5.70 24.74
CA GLU A 93 6.78 7.00 24.96
C GLU A 93 8.01 7.28 24.10
N GLU A 94 8.53 6.27 23.42
CA GLU A 94 9.62 6.46 22.46
C GLU A 94 9.12 7.00 21.11
N TRP A 95 7.83 6.83 20.82
CA TRP A 95 7.21 7.21 19.56
C TRP A 95 6.17 8.31 19.71
N ILE A 96 5.26 8.17 20.67
CA ILE A 96 4.15 9.09 20.87
C ILE A 96 4.62 10.25 21.74
N THR A 97 4.50 11.48 21.21
CA THR A 97 4.87 12.72 21.90
C THR A 97 3.84 13.11 22.96
N GLU A 98 4.21 14.00 23.89
CA GLU A 98 3.31 14.49 24.94
C GLU A 98 2.03 15.14 24.40
N ASP A 99 2.15 15.83 23.24
CA ASP A 99 1.05 16.50 22.55
C ASP A 99 0.42 15.63 21.45
N GLY A 100 0.89 14.38 21.26
CA GLY A 100 0.45 13.50 20.20
C GLY A 100 -1.03 13.13 20.32
N GLU A 101 -1.76 13.21 19.18
CA GLU A 101 -3.11 12.71 19.05
C GLU A 101 -3.06 11.24 18.63
N PHE A 102 -3.69 10.33 19.40
CA PHE A 102 -3.74 8.94 18.98
C PHE A 102 -5.12 8.31 19.09
N THR A 103 -5.39 7.46 18.12
CA THR A 103 -6.60 6.63 18.02
C THR A 103 -6.22 5.15 18.03
N VAL A 104 -7.14 4.30 18.48
CA VAL A 104 -6.92 2.85 18.49
C VAL A 104 -7.97 2.17 17.60
N ASN A 105 -7.50 1.48 16.57
CA ASN A 105 -8.30 0.58 15.76
C ASN A 105 -8.06 -0.87 16.20
N GLY A 106 -9.04 -1.75 15.96
CA GLY A 106 -8.93 -3.13 16.39
C GLY A 106 -9.52 -4.10 15.39
N LYS A 107 -9.00 -5.33 15.43
CA LYS A 107 -9.58 -6.50 14.78
C LYS A 107 -9.32 -7.73 15.64
N SER A 108 -10.24 -8.68 15.63
CA SER A 108 -10.11 -9.94 16.36
C SER A 108 -10.67 -11.08 15.54
N VAL A 109 -9.87 -12.14 15.40
CA VAL A 109 -10.21 -13.37 14.68
C VAL A 109 -9.79 -14.57 15.54
N ASP A 110 -10.68 -15.54 15.72
CA ASP A 110 -10.43 -16.78 16.46
C ASP A 110 -9.80 -16.56 17.83
N SER A 111 -10.24 -15.56 18.59
CA SER A 111 -9.64 -15.17 19.87
C SER A 111 -10.70 -15.05 20.98
N LYS A 112 -10.29 -15.33 22.22
CA LYS A 112 -11.15 -15.17 23.39
C LYS A 112 -11.61 -13.74 23.61
N LEU A 113 -10.74 -12.77 23.30
CA LEU A 113 -11.05 -11.35 23.33
C LEU A 113 -11.66 -10.95 21.97
N TYR A 114 -12.95 -11.18 21.80
CA TYR A 114 -13.67 -10.94 20.54
C TYR A 114 -14.35 -9.55 20.45
N SER A 115 -14.58 -8.89 21.59
CA SER A 115 -15.15 -7.53 21.61
C SER A 115 -14.09 -6.52 21.16
N ILE A 116 -14.19 -6.08 19.92
CA ILE A 116 -13.22 -5.13 19.30
C ILE A 116 -13.24 -3.81 20.07
N SER A 117 -14.41 -3.27 20.39
CA SER A 117 -14.56 -2.00 21.13
C SER A 117 -13.90 -2.04 22.50
N ASP A 118 -14.05 -3.16 23.22
CA ASP A 118 -13.44 -3.30 24.54
C ASP A 118 -11.92 -3.43 24.43
N CYS A 119 -11.42 -4.21 23.46
CA CYS A 119 -9.98 -4.28 23.20
C CYS A 119 -9.39 -2.91 22.86
N GLN A 120 -10.05 -2.11 22.03
CA GLN A 120 -9.63 -0.75 21.69
C GLN A 120 -9.59 0.15 22.94
N ALA A 121 -10.63 0.10 23.78
CA ALA A 121 -10.69 0.89 25.00
C ALA A 121 -9.59 0.50 26.02
N ILE A 122 -9.34 -0.81 26.20
CA ILE A 122 -8.30 -1.34 27.06
C ILE A 122 -6.90 -0.94 26.57
N VAL A 123 -6.63 -1.08 25.26
CA VAL A 123 -5.36 -0.67 24.67
C VAL A 123 -5.18 0.84 24.82
N LYS A 124 -6.21 1.66 24.51
CA LYS A 124 -6.14 3.11 24.68
C LYS A 124 -5.80 3.48 26.12
N LYS A 125 -6.48 2.87 27.11
CA LYS A 125 -6.21 3.10 28.52
C LYS A 125 -4.78 2.72 28.91
N ALA A 126 -4.28 1.57 28.44
CA ALA A 126 -2.94 1.10 28.76
C ALA A 126 -1.85 2.05 28.22
N VAL A 127 -2.02 2.54 26.98
CA VAL A 127 -1.12 3.52 26.36
C VAL A 127 -1.14 4.84 27.14
N VAL A 128 -2.33 5.36 27.48
CA VAL A 128 -2.47 6.59 28.29
C VAL A 128 -1.74 6.46 29.62
N GLU A 129 -1.94 5.36 30.35
CA GLU A 129 -1.27 5.13 31.65
C GLU A 129 0.26 5.05 31.50
N LYS A 130 0.77 4.48 30.42
CA LYS A 130 2.21 4.49 30.13
C LYS A 130 2.73 5.90 29.87
N LEU A 131 2.04 6.67 29.03
CA LEU A 131 2.42 8.04 28.70
C LEU A 131 2.34 8.99 29.91
N LYS A 132 1.33 8.86 30.79
CA LYS A 132 1.24 9.60 32.06
C LYS A 132 2.48 9.40 32.91
N THR A 133 2.95 8.16 33.01
CA THR A 133 4.16 7.84 33.81
C THR A 133 5.40 8.56 33.24
N LYS A 134 5.53 8.66 31.92
CA LYS A 134 6.66 9.32 31.25
C LYS A 134 6.59 10.84 31.32
N TYR A 135 5.44 11.40 30.95
CA TYR A 135 5.27 12.85 30.81
C TYR A 135 4.82 13.55 32.09
N LYS A 136 4.45 12.79 33.13
CA LYS A 136 4.01 13.30 34.43
C LYS A 136 2.84 14.28 34.30
N THR A 137 1.92 14.00 33.39
CA THR A 137 0.71 14.80 33.12
C THR A 137 -0.54 13.93 33.26
N GLU A 138 -1.63 14.53 33.75
CA GLU A 138 -2.95 13.88 33.81
C GLU A 138 -3.79 14.15 32.54
N TRP A 139 -3.40 15.14 31.74
CA TRP A 139 -4.15 15.58 30.58
C TRP A 139 -3.23 15.80 29.38
N PHE A 140 -3.58 15.19 28.25
CA PHE A 140 -2.88 15.32 26.97
C PHE A 140 -3.64 16.29 26.05
N LYS A 141 -2.92 17.22 25.43
CA LYS A 141 -3.52 18.28 24.58
C LYS A 141 -4.04 17.78 23.23
N GLU A 142 -3.51 16.66 22.73
CA GLU A 142 -3.86 16.06 21.43
C GLU A 142 -3.79 17.09 20.27
N THR A 143 -2.76 17.94 20.24
CA THR A 143 -2.55 18.98 19.22
C THR A 143 -1.34 18.73 18.34
N GLY A 144 -0.61 17.68 18.58
CA GLY A 144 0.60 17.29 17.88
C GLY A 144 0.39 16.26 16.76
N PRO A 145 1.43 15.50 16.43
CA PRO A 145 1.36 14.49 15.38
C PRO A 145 0.32 13.41 15.65
N LYS A 146 -0.25 12.87 14.57
CA LYS A 146 -1.25 11.80 14.65
C LYS A 146 -0.62 10.42 14.62
N PHE A 147 -1.07 9.56 15.54
CA PHE A 147 -0.66 8.17 15.65
C PHE A 147 -1.89 7.26 15.62
N THR A 148 -1.99 6.39 14.63
CA THR A 148 -3.05 5.38 14.58
C THR A 148 -2.48 4.07 15.10
N ILE A 149 -2.91 3.66 16.28
CA ILE A 149 -2.55 2.37 16.88
C ILE A 149 -3.51 1.31 16.35
N GLU A 150 -3.02 0.14 16.01
CA GLU A 150 -3.84 -1.02 15.69
C GLU A 150 -3.57 -2.16 16.67
N VAL A 151 -4.61 -2.71 17.27
CA VAL A 151 -4.59 -3.98 18.01
C VAL A 151 -5.19 -5.08 17.13
N SER A 152 -4.37 -6.04 16.74
CA SER A 152 -4.79 -7.20 15.96
C SER A 152 -4.68 -8.46 16.81
N LEU A 153 -5.82 -9.07 17.11
CA LEU A 153 -5.89 -10.35 17.82
C LEU A 153 -6.14 -11.47 16.82
N LEU A 154 -5.26 -12.45 16.81
CA LEU A 154 -5.39 -13.65 15.99
C LEU A 154 -4.99 -14.87 16.83
N LYS A 155 -5.93 -15.79 17.08
CA LYS A 155 -5.70 -17.00 17.88
C LYS A 155 -5.07 -16.68 19.25
N ASP A 156 -5.64 -15.70 19.92
CA ASP A 156 -5.19 -15.19 21.23
C ASP A 156 -3.81 -14.51 21.23
N ILE A 157 -3.19 -14.28 20.08
CA ILE A 157 -1.98 -13.48 19.94
C ILE A 157 -2.37 -12.04 19.58
N ALA A 158 -2.01 -11.10 20.44
CA ALA A 158 -2.17 -9.67 20.22
C ALA A 158 -0.90 -9.10 19.57
N THR A 159 -1.04 -8.50 18.41
CA THR A 159 -0.01 -7.70 17.73
C THR A 159 -0.39 -6.22 17.83
N LEU A 160 0.44 -5.41 18.44
CA LEU A 160 0.27 -3.95 18.61
C LEU A 160 1.17 -3.24 17.62
N THR A 161 0.59 -2.32 16.83
CA THR A 161 1.33 -1.56 15.82
C THR A 161 0.92 -0.09 15.80
N ILE A 162 1.78 0.76 15.21
CA ILE A 162 1.45 2.15 14.85
C ILE A 162 1.51 2.27 13.33
N ASP A 163 0.49 2.83 12.70
CA ASP A 163 0.43 3.03 11.25
C ASP A 163 1.34 4.18 10.82
N THR A 164 2.40 3.87 10.08
CA THR A 164 3.34 4.87 9.54
C THR A 164 2.84 5.53 8.27
N SER A 165 1.91 4.89 7.57
CA SER A 165 1.43 5.30 6.25
C SER A 165 0.33 6.37 6.32
N GLY A 166 -0.56 6.29 7.31
CA GLY A 166 -1.75 7.14 7.43
C GLY A 166 -2.85 6.71 6.46
N GLN A 167 -2.97 7.35 5.30
CA GLN A 167 -3.83 6.83 4.24
C GLN A 167 -3.23 5.56 3.64
N GLY A 168 -4.09 4.61 3.20
CA GLY A 168 -3.63 3.38 2.56
C GLY A 168 -2.73 3.65 1.36
N LEU A 169 -1.72 2.80 1.13
CA LEU A 169 -0.72 2.99 0.07
C LEU A 169 -1.31 2.96 -1.34
N HIS A 170 -2.48 2.36 -1.54
CA HIS A 170 -3.21 2.44 -2.81
C HIS A 170 -3.55 3.89 -3.19
N LYS A 171 -3.69 4.82 -2.24
CA LYS A 171 -3.89 6.25 -2.53
C LYS A 171 -2.55 6.88 -2.97
N ARG A 172 -2.22 6.75 -4.26
CA ARG A 172 -0.95 7.24 -4.84
C ARG A 172 -0.85 8.77 -4.94
N GLY A 173 -2.00 9.45 -4.93
CA GLY A 173 -2.09 10.90 -5.10
C GLY A 173 -2.52 11.35 -6.51
N TYR A 174 -2.47 10.49 -7.52
CA TYR A 174 -2.85 10.87 -8.90
C TYR A 174 -4.35 10.73 -9.22
N ARG A 175 -5.07 9.87 -8.49
CA ARG A 175 -6.49 9.67 -8.77
C ARG A 175 -7.31 10.76 -8.10
N THR A 176 -7.57 11.84 -8.83
CA THR A 176 -8.46 12.94 -8.40
C THR A 176 -9.92 12.63 -8.75
N ARG A 177 -10.15 11.88 -9.83
CA ARG A 177 -11.45 11.38 -10.27
C ARG A 177 -11.41 9.88 -10.53
N SER A 178 -12.54 9.21 -10.35
CA SER A 178 -12.68 7.78 -10.60
C SER A 178 -14.02 7.46 -11.25
N VAL A 179 -14.04 6.37 -12.01
CA VAL A 179 -15.26 5.70 -12.43
C VAL A 179 -15.86 4.91 -11.27
N GLU A 180 -17.05 4.36 -11.42
CA GLU A 180 -17.68 3.48 -10.44
C GLU A 180 -16.78 2.24 -10.18
N ALA A 181 -16.56 1.90 -8.89
CA ALA A 181 -15.78 0.73 -8.43
C ALA A 181 -14.38 0.54 -9.10
N PRO A 182 -13.46 1.52 -8.99
CA PRO A 182 -12.15 1.40 -9.61
C PRO A 182 -11.30 0.33 -8.92
N LEU A 183 -10.47 -0.37 -9.71
CA LEU A 183 -9.47 -1.30 -9.17
C LEU A 183 -8.51 -0.57 -8.23
N LYS A 184 -8.14 -1.18 -7.09
CA LYS A 184 -7.11 -0.62 -6.20
C LYS A 184 -5.76 -0.63 -6.90
N GLU A 185 -4.99 0.44 -6.76
CA GLU A 185 -3.66 0.60 -7.35
C GLU A 185 -2.69 -0.49 -6.87
N THR A 186 -2.76 -0.88 -5.59
CA THR A 186 -1.94 -1.97 -5.05
C THR A 186 -2.24 -3.31 -5.71
N LEU A 187 -3.50 -3.57 -6.04
CA LEU A 187 -3.89 -4.78 -6.76
C LEU A 187 -3.48 -4.73 -8.25
N ALA A 188 -3.66 -3.59 -8.91
CA ALA A 188 -3.20 -3.40 -10.28
C ALA A 188 -1.68 -3.62 -10.40
N ALA A 189 -0.89 -3.01 -9.51
CA ALA A 189 0.54 -3.25 -9.44
C ALA A 189 0.87 -4.72 -9.21
N GLY A 190 0.12 -5.41 -8.34
CA GLY A 190 0.27 -6.84 -8.07
C GLY A 190 0.07 -7.69 -9.34
N LEU A 191 -1.00 -7.44 -10.10
CA LEU A 191 -1.28 -8.14 -11.36
C LEU A 191 -0.13 -7.95 -12.37
N ILE A 192 0.39 -6.73 -12.50
CA ILE A 192 1.49 -6.43 -13.41
C ILE A 192 2.77 -7.16 -12.97
N LEU A 193 3.12 -7.12 -11.68
CA LEU A 193 4.32 -7.77 -11.14
C LEU A 193 4.25 -9.30 -11.15
N LEU A 194 3.06 -9.88 -11.17
CA LEU A 194 2.83 -11.33 -11.34
C LEU A 194 2.83 -11.76 -12.81
N SER A 195 2.63 -10.83 -13.74
CA SER A 195 2.65 -11.12 -15.18
C SER A 195 4.08 -11.23 -15.71
N TYR A 196 4.20 -11.63 -16.98
CA TYR A 196 5.48 -11.62 -17.72
C TYR A 196 5.77 -10.28 -18.40
N TRP A 197 4.98 -9.23 -18.10
CA TRP A 197 5.22 -7.91 -18.65
C TRP A 197 6.51 -7.28 -18.11
N ASN A 198 7.19 -6.58 -18.97
CA ASN A 198 8.31 -5.69 -18.64
C ASN A 198 8.29 -4.48 -19.57
N LYS A 199 9.12 -3.49 -19.32
CA LYS A 199 9.16 -2.20 -20.03
C LYS A 199 9.36 -2.30 -21.56
N ASP A 200 9.89 -3.41 -22.06
CA ASP A 200 10.20 -3.64 -23.47
C ASP A 200 9.06 -4.35 -24.21
N ARG A 201 8.01 -4.77 -23.50
CA ARG A 201 6.84 -5.48 -24.05
C ARG A 201 5.61 -4.58 -24.11
N LEU A 202 4.77 -4.81 -25.12
CA LEU A 202 3.46 -4.19 -25.21
C LEU A 202 2.58 -4.64 -24.02
N LEU A 203 1.92 -3.68 -23.35
CA LEU A 203 0.81 -3.94 -22.41
C LEU A 203 -0.47 -3.35 -23.00
N VAL A 204 -1.55 -4.11 -22.96
CA VAL A 204 -2.88 -3.66 -23.36
C VAL A 204 -3.87 -3.88 -22.22
N ASP A 205 -4.59 -2.84 -21.86
CA ASP A 205 -5.78 -2.91 -21.02
C ASP A 205 -7.00 -2.47 -21.83
N PRO A 206 -7.81 -3.44 -22.34
CA PRO A 206 -8.96 -3.14 -23.16
C PRO A 206 -10.23 -2.73 -22.41
N PHE A 207 -10.15 -2.62 -21.07
CA PHE A 207 -11.21 -2.18 -20.16
C PHE A 207 -10.62 -1.24 -19.09
N CYS A 208 -9.86 -0.22 -19.56
CA CYS A 208 -8.97 0.53 -18.66
C CYS A 208 -9.70 1.44 -17.66
N GLY A 209 -10.97 1.74 -17.86
CA GLY A 209 -11.71 2.64 -17.00
C GLY A 209 -10.96 3.94 -16.77
N SER A 210 -10.67 4.29 -15.51
CA SER A 210 -9.89 5.47 -15.11
C SER A 210 -8.36 5.32 -15.29
N GLY A 211 -7.88 4.27 -15.98
CA GLY A 211 -6.48 4.09 -16.37
C GLY A 211 -5.59 3.45 -15.30
N THR A 212 -6.13 2.82 -14.26
CA THR A 212 -5.33 2.30 -13.13
C THR A 212 -4.21 1.34 -13.57
N ILE A 213 -4.53 0.30 -14.35
CA ILE A 213 -3.53 -0.69 -14.78
C ILE A 213 -2.48 -0.06 -15.70
N PRO A 214 -2.83 0.71 -16.76
CA PRO A 214 -1.86 1.40 -17.60
C PRO A 214 -0.95 2.34 -16.83
N ILE A 215 -1.48 3.11 -15.87
CA ILE A 215 -0.70 4.06 -15.06
C ILE A 215 0.27 3.32 -14.14
N GLU A 216 -0.17 2.30 -13.39
CA GLU A 216 0.71 1.50 -12.54
C GLU A 216 1.80 0.78 -13.37
N ALA A 217 1.48 0.33 -14.60
CA ALA A 217 2.47 -0.24 -15.50
C ALA A 217 3.52 0.80 -15.93
N ALA A 218 3.11 2.01 -16.29
CA ALA A 218 4.03 3.08 -16.64
C ALA A 218 4.93 3.46 -15.44
N MET A 219 4.38 3.57 -14.24
CA MET A 219 5.17 3.79 -13.02
C MET A 219 6.19 2.68 -12.77
N ILE A 220 5.82 1.41 -12.99
CA ILE A 220 6.74 0.28 -12.85
C ILE A 220 7.83 0.34 -13.93
N GLY A 221 7.46 0.55 -15.20
CA GLY A 221 8.38 0.60 -16.33
C GLY A 221 9.42 1.72 -16.23
N LYS A 222 9.01 2.87 -15.72
CA LYS A 222 9.89 4.02 -15.45
C LYS A 222 10.54 4.01 -14.07
N ASN A 223 10.32 2.99 -13.29
CA ASN A 223 10.82 2.89 -11.90
C ASN A 223 10.44 4.08 -11.02
N ILE A 224 9.22 4.59 -11.15
CA ILE A 224 8.69 5.68 -10.32
C ILE A 224 8.22 5.09 -9.00
N ALA A 225 8.69 5.59 -7.87
CA ALA A 225 8.23 5.16 -6.55
C ALA A 225 6.76 5.59 -6.32
N PRO A 226 5.85 4.66 -5.98
CA PRO A 226 4.41 4.96 -5.93
C PRO A 226 4.00 5.97 -4.85
N GLY A 227 4.87 6.19 -3.86
CA GLY A 227 4.62 7.11 -2.75
C GLY A 227 5.09 8.55 -2.97
N LEU A 228 5.68 8.89 -4.14
CA LEU A 228 6.29 10.21 -4.36
C LEU A 228 5.30 11.38 -4.28
N ASN A 229 4.08 11.20 -4.78
CA ASN A 229 3.07 12.26 -4.90
C ASN A 229 2.06 12.30 -3.75
N ARG A 230 2.48 11.83 -2.56
CA ARG A 230 1.63 11.83 -1.36
C ARG A 230 2.43 12.07 -0.09
N ASN A 231 1.72 12.39 1.00
CA ASN A 231 2.28 12.47 2.36
C ASN A 231 1.95 11.23 3.18
N PHE A 232 2.69 11.04 4.27
CA PHE A 232 2.55 9.92 5.17
C PHE A 232 2.45 10.40 6.62
N ALA A 233 1.73 9.66 7.48
CA ALA A 233 1.55 10.03 8.88
C ALA A 233 2.89 10.21 9.62
N SER A 234 3.85 9.33 9.35
CA SER A 234 5.18 9.37 9.99
C SER A 234 6.11 10.50 9.52
N GLU A 235 5.71 11.33 8.56
CA GLU A 235 6.46 12.55 8.20
C GLU A 235 6.43 13.60 9.33
N GLU A 236 5.38 13.57 10.15
CA GLU A 236 5.22 14.47 11.29
C GLU A 236 5.82 13.94 12.60
N TRP A 237 6.29 12.68 12.62
CA TRP A 237 6.83 12.08 13.83
C TRP A 237 8.26 12.53 14.12
N PRO A 238 8.57 13.08 15.32
CA PRO A 238 9.90 13.61 15.62
C PRO A 238 11.03 12.57 15.52
N ARG A 239 10.73 11.29 15.82
CA ARG A 239 11.70 10.20 15.74
C ARG A 239 12.05 9.85 14.29
N VAL A 240 11.15 10.05 13.33
CA VAL A 240 11.42 9.89 11.89
C VAL A 240 11.87 11.22 11.31
N LYS A 241 13.16 11.51 11.40
CA LYS A 241 13.73 12.80 11.02
C LYS A 241 13.32 13.23 9.60
N LYS A 242 13.02 14.51 9.40
CA LYS A 242 12.66 15.07 8.09
C LYS A 242 13.76 14.86 7.03
N GLU A 243 15.02 14.75 7.47
CA GLU A 243 16.16 14.43 6.61
C GLU A 243 16.02 13.04 5.96
N TYR A 244 15.48 12.04 6.68
CA TYR A 244 15.27 10.69 6.14
C TYR A 244 14.25 10.69 5.01
N TRP A 245 13.18 11.47 5.15
CA TRP A 245 12.17 11.66 4.12
C TRP A 245 12.73 12.40 2.89
N ARG A 246 13.46 13.49 3.11
CA ARG A 246 14.09 14.25 2.02
C ARG A 246 15.07 13.38 1.23
N GLU A 247 15.92 12.65 1.92
CA GLU A 247 16.90 11.75 1.29
C GLU A 247 16.21 10.64 0.51
N ALA A 248 15.21 9.97 1.10
CA ALA A 248 14.47 8.89 0.44
C ALA A 248 13.73 9.38 -0.82
N ARG A 249 13.10 10.57 -0.76
CA ARG A 249 12.45 11.18 -1.94
C ARG A 249 13.48 11.56 -3.01
N ARG A 250 14.59 12.20 -2.64
CA ARG A 250 15.65 12.56 -3.58
C ARG A 250 16.17 11.32 -4.32
N GLN A 251 16.51 10.28 -3.58
CA GLN A 251 16.98 9.02 -4.18
C GLN A 251 15.92 8.37 -5.06
N ALA A 252 14.63 8.44 -4.70
CA ALA A 252 13.56 7.93 -5.53
C ALA A 252 13.47 8.70 -6.88
N TRP A 253 13.68 10.01 -6.88
CA TRP A 253 13.79 10.82 -8.09
C TRP A 253 15.02 10.45 -8.93
N ASP A 254 16.18 10.25 -8.30
CA ASP A 254 17.43 9.90 -9.00
C ASP A 254 17.37 8.51 -9.67
N LEU A 255 16.53 7.61 -9.14
CA LEU A 255 16.35 6.25 -9.66
C LEU A 255 15.29 6.12 -10.76
N MET A 256 14.59 7.19 -11.11
CA MET A 256 13.63 7.18 -12.22
C MET A 256 14.31 6.97 -13.57
N HIS A 257 13.72 6.15 -14.40
CA HIS A 257 14.14 5.93 -15.78
C HIS A 257 13.43 6.93 -16.72
N LYS A 258 13.94 8.15 -16.84
CA LYS A 258 13.26 9.25 -17.56
C LYS A 258 13.17 9.01 -19.07
N ASP A 259 14.19 8.37 -19.67
CA ASP A 259 14.32 8.22 -21.12
C ASP A 259 13.73 6.91 -21.66
N VAL A 260 13.11 6.09 -20.80
CA VAL A 260 12.48 4.83 -21.22
C VAL A 260 11.19 5.13 -21.96
N LYS A 261 11.11 4.62 -23.22
CA LYS A 261 9.87 4.62 -23.99
C LYS A 261 9.09 3.35 -23.72
N LEU A 262 7.84 3.49 -23.33
CA LEU A 262 6.96 2.39 -23.01
C LEU A 262 5.98 2.11 -24.15
N LYS A 263 5.50 0.87 -24.25
CA LYS A 263 4.44 0.47 -25.15
C LYS A 263 3.24 0.05 -24.30
N ILE A 264 2.40 1.03 -23.94
CA ILE A 264 1.23 0.81 -23.09
C ILE A 264 0.00 1.39 -23.77
N ILE A 265 -1.05 0.59 -23.90
CA ILE A 265 -2.34 0.99 -24.48
C ILE A 265 -3.43 0.74 -23.44
N GLY A 266 -4.16 1.78 -23.08
CA GLY A 266 -5.42 1.70 -22.37
C GLY A 266 -6.59 2.03 -23.28
N SER A 267 -7.61 1.19 -23.31
CA SER A 267 -8.83 1.50 -24.03
C SER A 267 -10.08 1.23 -23.22
N ASP A 268 -11.10 1.97 -23.53
CA ASP A 268 -12.45 1.77 -23.00
C ASP A 268 -13.48 2.16 -24.06
N ILE A 269 -14.67 1.63 -23.98
CA ILE A 269 -15.79 2.02 -24.86
C ILE A 269 -16.38 3.36 -24.41
N ASP A 270 -16.24 3.69 -23.13
CA ASP A 270 -16.73 4.91 -22.51
C ASP A 270 -15.74 6.07 -22.72
N ASP A 271 -16.20 7.13 -23.37
CA ASP A 271 -15.40 8.33 -23.64
C ASP A 271 -15.04 9.10 -22.37
N GLU A 272 -15.95 9.14 -21.40
CA GLU A 272 -15.69 9.82 -20.11
C GLU A 272 -14.61 9.07 -19.30
N ALA A 273 -14.62 7.74 -19.31
CA ALA A 273 -13.58 6.93 -18.70
C ALA A 273 -12.19 7.23 -19.29
N ILE A 274 -12.11 7.32 -20.63
CA ILE A 274 -10.86 7.68 -21.34
C ILE A 274 -10.39 9.10 -20.98
N LYS A 275 -11.30 10.05 -20.85
CA LYS A 275 -10.97 11.41 -20.42
C LYS A 275 -10.39 11.42 -19.00
N ILE A 276 -11.03 10.73 -18.07
CA ILE A 276 -10.54 10.59 -16.68
C ILE A 276 -9.18 9.90 -16.66
N ALA A 277 -8.98 8.85 -17.46
CA ALA A 277 -7.69 8.15 -17.55
C ALA A 277 -6.55 9.07 -18.01
N LYS A 278 -6.80 9.92 -19.01
CA LYS A 278 -5.84 10.92 -19.48
C LYS A 278 -5.54 11.98 -18.43
N GLU A 279 -6.56 12.50 -17.72
CA GLU A 279 -6.38 13.46 -16.65
C GLU A 279 -5.54 12.86 -15.50
N ASN A 280 -5.83 11.61 -15.08
CA ASN A 280 -5.06 10.91 -14.05
C ASN A 280 -3.58 10.68 -14.45
N ALA A 281 -3.31 10.36 -15.72
CA ALA A 281 -1.94 10.22 -16.22
C ALA A 281 -1.22 11.56 -16.29
N TYR A 282 -1.91 12.63 -16.70
CA TYR A 282 -1.38 13.99 -16.73
C TYR A 282 -0.96 14.49 -15.34
N ASP A 283 -1.75 14.20 -14.30
CA ASP A 283 -1.47 14.62 -12.91
C ASP A 283 -0.14 14.07 -12.36
N ILE A 284 0.45 13.06 -13.03
CA ILE A 284 1.74 12.47 -12.66
C ILE A 284 2.74 12.41 -13.82
N GLU A 285 2.53 13.26 -14.85
CA GLU A 285 3.46 13.43 -15.99
C GLU A 285 3.71 12.12 -16.78
N LEU A 286 2.67 11.29 -16.98
CA LEU A 286 2.73 10.02 -17.72
C LEU A 286 1.84 9.99 -18.97
N GLU A 287 1.28 11.13 -19.39
CA GLU A 287 0.38 11.25 -20.56
C GLU A 287 1.06 10.88 -21.88
N GLU A 288 2.37 11.10 -22.01
CA GLU A 288 3.16 10.76 -23.19
C GLU A 288 3.60 9.28 -23.22
N ASP A 289 3.48 8.57 -22.08
CA ASP A 289 3.93 7.18 -21.93
C ASP A 289 2.83 6.15 -22.18
N ILE A 290 1.57 6.61 -22.24
CA ILE A 290 0.38 5.74 -22.33
C ILE A 290 -0.52 6.23 -23.45
N LEU A 291 -0.83 5.35 -24.40
CA LEU A 291 -1.83 5.63 -25.42
C LEU A 291 -3.24 5.29 -24.89
N PHE A 292 -4.02 6.31 -24.51
CA PHE A 292 -5.42 6.14 -24.16
C PHE A 292 -6.33 6.42 -25.35
N ILE A 293 -7.13 5.42 -25.75
CA ILE A 293 -8.03 5.50 -26.90
C ILE A 293 -9.44 5.02 -26.55
N ARG A 294 -10.46 5.69 -27.07
CA ARG A 294 -11.81 5.15 -27.06
C ARG A 294 -11.92 4.05 -28.12
N LYS A 295 -12.11 2.81 -27.71
CA LYS A 295 -12.18 1.66 -28.62
C LYS A 295 -12.89 0.48 -27.94
N ASP A 296 -13.80 -0.15 -28.66
CA ASP A 296 -14.35 -1.45 -28.27
C ASP A 296 -13.26 -2.52 -28.44
N PHE A 297 -13.05 -3.35 -27.42
CA PHE A 297 -12.05 -4.42 -27.44
C PHE A 297 -12.23 -5.39 -28.61
N ARG A 298 -13.48 -5.55 -29.12
CA ARG A 298 -13.79 -6.40 -30.28
C ARG A 298 -13.13 -5.92 -31.59
N ASN A 299 -12.74 -4.67 -31.62
CA ASN A 299 -12.10 -4.05 -32.78
C ASN A 299 -10.57 -3.98 -32.67
N PHE A 300 -9.97 -4.66 -31.67
CA PHE A 300 -8.51 -4.70 -31.56
C PHE A 300 -7.90 -5.58 -32.69
N GLU A 301 -6.88 -5.04 -33.33
CA GLU A 301 -5.98 -5.75 -34.19
C GLU A 301 -4.58 -5.64 -33.61
N PHE A 302 -4.01 -6.76 -33.18
CA PHE A 302 -2.67 -6.82 -32.65
C PHE A 302 -1.67 -6.94 -33.77
N LYS A 303 -0.72 -6.02 -33.85
CA LYS A 303 0.36 -6.01 -34.87
C LYS A 303 1.68 -6.55 -34.30
N ASP A 304 1.83 -6.57 -32.98
CA ASP A 304 3.00 -7.10 -32.29
C ASP A 304 2.80 -8.60 -31.98
N ASP A 305 3.84 -9.41 -32.24
CA ASP A 305 3.81 -10.87 -31.99
C ASP A 305 3.78 -11.23 -30.52
N TYR A 306 4.20 -10.32 -29.63
CA TYR A 306 4.27 -10.53 -28.18
C TYR A 306 3.81 -9.31 -27.40
N GLY A 307 2.80 -9.51 -26.57
CA GLY A 307 2.28 -8.53 -25.65
C GLY A 307 1.71 -9.20 -24.40
N VAL A 308 1.25 -8.39 -23.47
CA VAL A 308 0.53 -8.85 -22.27
C VAL A 308 -0.77 -8.08 -22.18
N ILE A 309 -1.87 -8.79 -21.99
CA ILE A 309 -3.17 -8.21 -21.73
C ILE A 309 -3.43 -8.36 -20.23
N ILE A 310 -3.64 -7.24 -19.57
CA ILE A 310 -4.05 -7.19 -18.16
C ILE A 310 -5.25 -6.27 -18.08
N CYS A 311 -6.38 -6.77 -17.61
CA CYS A 311 -7.61 -6.00 -17.56
C CYS A 311 -8.50 -6.40 -16.38
N ASN A 312 -9.41 -5.50 -16.06
CA ASN A 312 -10.50 -5.73 -15.10
C ASN A 312 -11.84 -5.58 -15.81
N PRO A 313 -12.30 -6.61 -16.55
CA PRO A 313 -13.55 -6.54 -17.30
C PRO A 313 -14.76 -6.51 -16.38
N PRO A 314 -15.94 -6.05 -16.83
CA PRO A 314 -17.17 -6.06 -16.06
C PRO A 314 -17.55 -7.49 -15.66
N TYR A 315 -17.99 -7.68 -14.39
CA TYR A 315 -18.33 -8.99 -13.83
C TYR A 315 -19.83 -9.14 -13.47
N GLY A 316 -20.67 -8.14 -13.77
CA GLY A 316 -22.14 -8.24 -13.70
C GLY A 316 -22.68 -8.36 -12.30
N GLU A 317 -22.57 -7.32 -11.50
CA GLU A 317 -23.15 -7.26 -10.15
C GLU A 317 -24.67 -7.08 -10.17
N ARG A 318 -25.26 -6.57 -11.28
CA ARG A 318 -26.69 -6.30 -11.41
C ARG A 318 -27.45 -7.43 -12.11
N ILE A 319 -28.69 -7.69 -11.63
CA ILE A 319 -29.59 -8.67 -12.24
C ILE A 319 -29.97 -8.18 -13.65
N GLY A 320 -29.61 -8.95 -14.69
CA GLY A 320 -29.79 -8.58 -16.11
C GLY A 320 -28.48 -8.42 -16.89
N GLU A 321 -27.40 -7.98 -16.26
CA GLU A 321 -26.09 -7.81 -16.87
C GLU A 321 -25.37 -9.15 -17.18
N ARG A 322 -25.74 -10.24 -16.50
CA ARG A 322 -25.09 -11.57 -16.65
C ARG A 322 -25.03 -12.08 -18.07
N LYS A 323 -26.08 -11.86 -18.88
CA LYS A 323 -26.08 -12.32 -20.27
C LYS A 323 -25.14 -11.50 -21.15
N GLU A 324 -25.05 -10.20 -20.91
CA GLU A 324 -24.15 -9.30 -21.61
C GLU A 324 -22.70 -9.57 -21.23
N VAL A 325 -22.43 -9.76 -19.94
CA VAL A 325 -21.10 -10.12 -19.44
C VAL A 325 -20.62 -11.47 -20.01
N LEU A 326 -21.48 -12.49 -20.04
CA LEU A 326 -21.15 -13.78 -20.68
C LEU A 326 -20.81 -13.63 -22.17
N LYS A 327 -21.47 -12.70 -22.88
CA LYS A 327 -21.13 -12.39 -24.27
C LYS A 327 -19.77 -11.73 -24.37
N ILE A 328 -19.48 -10.76 -23.48
CA ILE A 328 -18.15 -10.11 -23.40
C ILE A 328 -17.05 -11.16 -23.23
N TYR A 329 -17.17 -12.05 -22.24
CA TYR A 329 -16.15 -13.10 -21.99
C TYR A 329 -15.99 -14.08 -23.15
N LYS A 330 -17.09 -14.43 -23.85
CA LYS A 330 -17.02 -15.26 -25.07
C LYS A 330 -16.30 -14.54 -26.20
N ASP A 331 -16.56 -13.25 -26.36
CA ASP A 331 -15.91 -12.44 -27.38
C ASP A 331 -14.41 -12.23 -27.06
N MET A 332 -14.06 -12.01 -25.79
CA MET A 332 -12.66 -11.95 -25.33
C MET A 332 -11.89 -13.22 -25.70
N GLY A 333 -12.46 -14.41 -25.45
CA GLY A 333 -11.81 -15.67 -25.78
C GLY A 333 -11.66 -15.97 -27.29
N LYS A 334 -12.23 -15.13 -28.16
CA LYS A 334 -12.04 -15.23 -29.63
C LYS A 334 -11.00 -14.24 -30.14
N ILE A 335 -10.79 -13.13 -29.42
CA ILE A 335 -9.99 -11.99 -29.88
C ILE A 335 -8.60 -12.05 -29.26
N PHE A 336 -8.48 -12.51 -28.01
CA PHE A 336 -7.24 -12.69 -27.25
C PHE A 336 -6.79 -14.15 -27.27
#